data_bd6476d4efe35d59f636fd032b387c8d
#
_entry.id   bd6476d4efe35d59f636fd032b387c8d
#
_cell.length_a   1.000
_cell.length_b   1.000
_cell.length_c   1.000
_cell.angle_alpha   90.00
_cell.angle_beta   90.00
_cell.angle_gamma   90.00
#
_symmetry.space_group_name_H-M   'P 1'
#
loop_
_entity.id
_entity.type
_entity.pdbx_description
1 polymer ?
#
loop_
_entity_poly.entity_id
_entity_poly.type
_entity_poly.pdbx_seq_one_letter_code
_entity_poly.pdbx_strand_id
1 'polypeptide(L)'
;MNTTVLLAHAYGSSDVLKLEQHTLPPLASGMARIQVKASGINPIDARRMTGEFKHANLPQTFGTEYAGIIAEVDGSQNTWSVGDEVLGSGGSFTHATVIDVPVENLIKKPKNIEWKVAGTLAG
;
A
#
# COMPACT_ATOMS: atom_id res chain seq x y z
N MET A 1 3.53 -12.45 -9.51
CA MET A 1 4.09 -11.08 -9.46
C MET A 1 4.79 -10.87 -8.14
N ASN A 2 5.93 -10.20 -8.14
CA ASN A 2 6.69 -9.92 -6.94
C ASN A 2 6.44 -8.49 -6.46
N THR A 3 6.55 -8.29 -5.16
CA THR A 3 6.51 -6.96 -4.54
C THR A 3 7.75 -6.76 -3.67
N THR A 4 8.26 -5.54 -3.62
CA THR A 4 9.29 -5.14 -2.66
C THR A 4 8.60 -4.36 -1.55
N VAL A 5 8.77 -4.83 -0.31
CA VAL A 5 8.05 -4.32 0.86
C VAL A 5 9.04 -3.71 1.84
N LEU A 6 8.71 -2.52 2.36
CA LEU A 6 9.41 -1.95 3.52
C LEU A 6 8.83 -2.58 4.79
N LEU A 7 9.70 -3.21 5.59
CA LEU A 7 9.26 -3.85 6.81
C LEU A 7 10.33 -3.80 7.90
N ALA A 8 9.97 -4.18 9.12
CA ALA A 8 10.89 -4.29 10.25
C ALA A 8 10.59 -5.57 11.02
N HIS A 9 11.65 -6.33 11.32
CA HIS A 9 11.56 -7.57 12.12
C HIS A 9 11.69 -7.30 13.63
N ALA A 10 11.96 -6.06 14.02
CA ALA A 10 12.10 -5.63 15.41
C ALA A 10 11.60 -4.21 15.56
N TYR A 11 11.31 -3.79 16.78
CA TYR A 11 11.06 -2.39 17.08
C TYR A 11 12.38 -1.65 17.26
N GLY A 12 12.44 -0.37 16.95
CA GLY A 12 13.65 0.43 17.10
C GLY A 12 13.65 1.70 16.28
N SER A 13 14.84 2.20 16.01
CA SER A 13 15.05 3.36 15.15
C SER A 13 15.03 2.96 13.67
N SER A 14 15.29 3.90 12.77
CA SER A 14 15.22 3.66 11.32
C SER A 14 16.15 2.55 10.83
N ASP A 15 17.16 2.16 11.61
CA ASP A 15 18.08 1.06 11.24
C ASP A 15 17.41 -0.32 11.28
N VAL A 16 16.22 -0.46 11.86
CA VAL A 16 15.45 -1.71 11.82
C VAL A 16 14.69 -1.91 10.50
N LEU A 17 14.60 -0.86 9.68
CA LEU A 17 13.87 -0.92 8.41
C LEU A 17 14.65 -1.71 7.37
N LYS A 18 13.94 -2.59 6.66
CA LYS A 18 14.52 -3.43 5.59
C LYS A 18 13.58 -3.47 4.39
N LEU A 19 14.17 -3.62 3.21
CA LEU A 19 13.43 -3.91 1.99
C LEU A 19 13.54 -5.40 1.71
N GLU A 20 12.40 -6.07 1.53
CA GLU A 20 12.35 -7.49 1.20
C GLU A 20 11.46 -7.72 0.00
N GLN A 21 11.82 -8.70 -0.82
CA GLN A 21 10.99 -9.14 -1.94
C GLN A 21 10.10 -10.29 -1.51
N HIS A 22 8.83 -10.20 -1.86
CA HIS A 22 7.85 -11.23 -1.59
C HIS A 22 7.11 -11.59 -2.87
N THR A 23 6.76 -12.86 -3.02
CA THR A 23 5.90 -13.32 -4.11
C THR A 23 4.45 -13.16 -3.68
N LEU A 24 3.67 -12.44 -4.49
CA LEU A 24 2.25 -12.28 -4.21
C LEU A 24 1.49 -13.54 -4.61
N PRO A 25 0.51 -13.98 -3.80
CA PRO A 25 -0.38 -15.08 -4.17
C PRO A 25 -1.31 -14.66 -5.32
N PRO A 26 -2.05 -15.59 -5.93
CA PRO A 26 -3.10 -15.22 -6.87
C PRO A 26 -4.07 -14.23 -6.24
N LEU A 27 -4.58 -13.31 -7.06
CA LEU A 27 -5.46 -12.24 -6.58
C LEU A 27 -6.76 -12.83 -6.00
N ALA A 28 -7.10 -12.43 -4.78
CA ALA A 28 -8.32 -12.89 -4.13
C ALA A 28 -9.55 -12.22 -4.72
N SER A 29 -10.71 -12.86 -4.55
CA SER A 29 -12.00 -12.31 -4.97
C SER A 29 -12.28 -10.97 -4.28
N GLY A 30 -12.80 -10.00 -5.02
CA GLY A 30 -13.12 -8.66 -4.50
C GLY A 30 -11.90 -7.75 -4.32
N MET A 31 -10.73 -8.15 -4.80
CA MET A 31 -9.48 -7.41 -4.63
C MET A 31 -8.99 -6.82 -5.94
N ALA A 32 -8.17 -5.79 -5.81
CA ALA A 32 -7.41 -5.23 -6.92
C ALA A 32 -5.93 -5.21 -6.54
N ARG A 33 -5.08 -5.48 -7.52
CA ARG A 33 -3.63 -5.43 -7.37
C ARG A 33 -3.13 -4.13 -7.94
N ILE A 34 -2.46 -3.34 -7.11
CA ILE A 34 -2.06 -1.97 -7.44
C ILE A 34 -0.54 -1.88 -7.54
N GLN A 35 -0.05 -1.37 -8.66
CA GLN A 35 1.34 -0.95 -8.79
C GLN A 35 1.45 0.45 -8.17
N VAL A 36 2.09 0.54 -7.00
CA VAL A 36 2.15 1.78 -6.22
C VAL A 36 3.12 2.76 -6.88
N LYS A 37 2.66 3.97 -7.10
CA LYS A 37 3.48 5.07 -7.64
C LYS A 37 3.91 6.04 -6.56
N ALA A 38 3.10 6.21 -5.52
CA ALA A 38 3.41 7.07 -4.38
C ALA A 38 2.66 6.58 -3.14
N SER A 39 3.29 6.74 -1.98
CA SER A 39 2.69 6.39 -0.69
C SER A 39 3.14 7.43 0.32
N GLY A 40 2.18 8.04 1.01
CA GLY A 40 2.45 9.07 2.01
C GLY A 40 3.16 8.52 3.24
N ILE A 41 3.98 9.36 3.86
CA ILE A 41 4.66 9.06 5.12
C ILE A 41 3.96 9.85 6.21
N ASN A 42 3.49 9.16 7.25
CA ASN A 42 2.74 9.75 8.35
C ASN A 42 3.44 9.51 9.68
N PRO A 43 3.22 10.37 10.70
CA PRO A 43 3.82 10.17 12.02
C PRO A 43 3.53 8.80 12.65
N ILE A 44 2.39 8.20 12.33
CA ILE A 44 2.05 6.87 12.85
C ILE A 44 3.04 5.80 12.39
N ASP A 45 3.64 5.93 11.22
CA ASP A 45 4.63 4.98 10.73
C ASP A 45 5.87 4.97 11.64
N ALA A 46 6.34 6.14 12.05
CA ALA A 46 7.46 6.25 12.99
C ALA A 46 7.11 5.68 14.36
N ARG A 47 5.90 5.93 14.87
CA ARG A 47 5.44 5.41 16.15
C ARG A 47 5.35 3.89 16.15
N ARG A 48 4.88 3.29 15.05
CA ARG A 48 4.85 1.83 14.90
C ARG A 48 6.25 1.25 14.90
N MET A 49 7.17 1.89 14.19
CA MET A 49 8.56 1.42 14.10
C MET A 49 9.23 1.36 15.47
N THR A 50 9.03 2.36 16.31
CA THR A 50 9.64 2.42 17.65
C THR A 50 8.96 1.53 18.67
N GLY A 51 7.80 0.95 18.36
CA GLY A 51 7.07 0.09 19.28
C GLY A 51 6.16 0.83 20.23
N GLU A 52 5.85 2.09 19.97
CA GLU A 52 4.89 2.86 20.78
C GLU A 52 3.51 2.19 20.79
N PHE A 53 3.16 1.54 19.66
CA PHE A 53 1.95 0.73 19.56
C PHE A 53 2.35 -0.74 19.40
N LYS A 54 2.61 -1.44 20.49
CA LYS A 54 3.15 -2.81 20.50
C LYS A 54 2.13 -3.90 20.15
N HIS A 55 0.96 -3.56 19.70
CA HIS A 55 -0.05 -4.52 19.28
C HIS A 55 0.12 -5.02 17.84
N ALA A 56 1.06 -4.48 17.09
CA ALA A 56 1.36 -4.99 15.75
C ALA A 56 2.32 -6.16 15.85
N ASN A 57 2.01 -7.25 15.09
CA ASN A 57 2.89 -8.40 15.01
C ASN A 57 4.14 -8.08 14.20
N LEU A 58 5.27 -8.69 14.59
CA LEU A 58 6.51 -8.63 13.81
C LEU A 58 6.58 -9.80 12.82
N PRO A 59 7.11 -9.62 11.60
CA PRO A 59 7.58 -8.35 11.05
C PRO A 59 6.42 -7.41 10.77
N GLN A 60 6.60 -6.12 11.02
CA GLN A 60 5.57 -5.14 10.73
C GLN A 60 5.83 -4.44 9.39
N THR A 61 4.74 -4.07 8.70
CA THR A 61 4.76 -3.30 7.47
C THR A 61 4.29 -1.87 7.75
N PHE A 62 4.49 -0.97 6.80
CA PHE A 62 4.24 0.45 6.98
C PHE A 62 3.46 1.05 5.83
N GLY A 63 2.91 2.24 6.05
CA GLY A 63 2.18 3.01 5.07
C GLY A 63 0.68 2.79 5.14
N THR A 64 -0.07 3.90 5.16
CA THR A 64 -1.53 3.86 5.32
C THR A 64 -2.27 4.42 4.11
N GLU A 65 -1.59 5.09 3.19
CA GLU A 65 -2.20 5.69 2.00
C GLU A 65 -1.30 5.54 0.78
N TYR A 66 -1.92 5.49 -0.40
CA TYR A 66 -1.20 5.24 -1.65
C TYR A 66 -1.91 5.88 -2.84
N ALA A 67 -1.17 5.99 -3.93
CA ALA A 67 -1.70 6.22 -5.28
C ALA A 67 -0.95 5.30 -6.24
N GLY A 68 -1.64 4.78 -7.23
CA GLY A 68 -1.03 3.82 -8.15
C GLY A 68 -1.92 3.49 -9.33
N ILE A 69 -1.49 2.46 -10.08
CA ILE A 69 -2.17 1.99 -11.28
C ILE A 69 -2.62 0.55 -11.05
N ILE A 70 -3.86 0.24 -11.43
CA ILE A 70 -4.38 -1.12 -11.34
C ILE A 70 -3.61 -2.02 -12.30
N ALA A 71 -2.92 -3.02 -11.75
CA ALA A 71 -2.20 -4.03 -12.53
C ALA A 71 -3.06 -5.27 -12.78
N GLU A 72 -3.95 -5.60 -11.84
CA GLU A 72 -4.87 -6.72 -11.94
C GLU A 72 -6.10 -6.41 -11.09
N VAL A 73 -7.28 -6.85 -11.53
CA VAL A 73 -8.53 -6.65 -10.79
C VAL A 73 -9.41 -7.87 -10.94
N ASP A 74 -10.15 -8.20 -9.88
CA ASP A 74 -11.11 -9.30 -9.89
C ASP A 74 -12.17 -9.05 -10.98
N GLY A 75 -12.34 -10.02 -11.88
CA GLY A 75 -13.26 -9.92 -13.00
C GLY A 75 -14.74 -9.92 -12.64
N SER A 76 -15.10 -10.15 -11.38
CA SER A 76 -16.50 -10.13 -10.94
C SER A 76 -17.05 -8.71 -10.79
N GLN A 77 -16.19 -7.69 -10.77
CA GLN A 77 -16.61 -6.28 -10.74
C GLN A 77 -16.48 -5.66 -12.14
N ASN A 78 -17.24 -4.61 -12.42
CA ASN A 78 -17.23 -3.95 -13.72
C ASN A 78 -16.96 -2.44 -13.64
N THR A 79 -16.59 -1.91 -12.49
CA THR A 79 -16.33 -0.49 -12.27
C THR A 79 -14.88 -0.12 -12.63
N TRP A 80 -13.93 -1.00 -12.32
CA TRP A 80 -12.50 -0.75 -12.44
C TRP A 80 -11.86 -1.64 -13.51
N SER A 81 -10.84 -1.12 -14.17
CA SER A 81 -10.10 -1.83 -15.22
C SER A 81 -8.60 -1.71 -15.00
N VAL A 82 -7.85 -2.68 -15.52
CA VAL A 82 -6.38 -2.61 -15.56
C VAL A 82 -5.96 -1.31 -16.27
N GLY A 83 -4.99 -0.61 -15.69
CA GLY A 83 -4.52 0.67 -16.19
C GLY A 83 -5.17 1.89 -15.57
N ASP A 84 -6.26 1.72 -14.82
CA ASP A 84 -6.89 2.84 -14.13
C ASP A 84 -5.99 3.41 -13.05
N GLU A 85 -5.98 4.74 -12.93
CA GLU A 85 -5.23 5.46 -11.90
C GLU A 85 -6.10 5.66 -10.68
N VAL A 86 -5.60 5.21 -9.53
CA VAL A 86 -6.39 5.16 -8.28
C VAL A 86 -5.57 5.68 -7.10
N LEU A 87 -6.30 6.02 -6.04
CA LEU A 87 -5.72 6.28 -4.73
C LEU A 87 -6.58 5.62 -3.66
N GLY A 88 -6.04 5.49 -2.46
CA GLY A 88 -6.79 4.89 -1.37
C GLY A 88 -6.01 4.92 -0.06
N SER A 89 -6.65 4.42 0.98
CA SER A 89 -6.06 4.30 2.31
C SER A 89 -6.52 2.99 2.95
N GLY A 90 -5.85 2.60 4.02
CA GLY A 90 -6.21 1.42 4.81
C GLY A 90 -5.00 0.61 5.20
N GLY A 91 -5.13 -0.09 6.34
CA GLY A 91 -4.08 -0.96 6.85
C GLY A 91 -2.80 -0.24 7.22
N SER A 92 -1.68 -0.94 7.08
CA SER A 92 -0.34 -0.42 7.31
C SER A 92 0.66 -1.15 6.42
N PHE A 93 0.41 -1.17 5.12
CA PHE A 93 1.17 -1.99 4.18
C PHE A 93 1.49 -1.27 2.86
N THR A 94 1.17 0.03 2.74
CA THR A 94 1.25 0.70 1.44
C THR A 94 2.66 1.07 1.01
N HIS A 95 3.66 0.99 1.91
CA HIS A 95 5.07 1.16 1.56
C HIS A 95 5.60 -0.12 0.92
N ALA A 96 5.11 -0.42 -0.27
CA ALA A 96 5.48 -1.54 -1.10
C ALA A 96 5.31 -1.16 -2.56
N THR A 97 5.99 -1.89 -3.46
CA THR A 97 5.87 -1.59 -4.91
C THR A 97 4.57 -2.10 -5.50
N VAL A 98 4.01 -3.17 -4.95
CA VAL A 98 2.73 -3.75 -5.39
C VAL A 98 1.94 -4.16 -4.16
N ILE A 99 0.67 -3.80 -4.11
CA ILE A 99 -0.22 -4.13 -2.99
C ILE A 99 -1.55 -4.66 -3.51
N ASP A 100 -2.23 -5.48 -2.71
CA ASP A 100 -3.59 -5.94 -2.97
C ASP A 100 -4.54 -5.24 -2.00
N VAL A 101 -5.62 -4.67 -2.55
CA VAL A 101 -6.59 -3.88 -1.78
C VAL A 101 -8.01 -4.25 -2.18
N PRO A 102 -9.01 -4.13 -1.27
CA PRO A 102 -10.40 -4.32 -1.65
C PRO A 102 -10.83 -3.30 -2.71
N VAL A 103 -11.54 -3.74 -3.74
CA VAL A 103 -12.01 -2.85 -4.81
C VAL A 103 -12.92 -1.74 -4.30
N GLU A 104 -13.64 -1.98 -3.23
CA GLU A 104 -14.54 -0.99 -2.60
C GLU A 104 -13.80 0.18 -1.98
N ASN A 105 -12.50 0.05 -1.70
CA ASN A 105 -11.68 1.10 -1.11
C ASN A 105 -10.99 1.98 -2.17
N LEU A 106 -11.15 1.68 -3.45
CA LEU A 106 -10.50 2.42 -4.52
C LEU A 106 -11.20 3.76 -4.79
N ILE A 107 -10.40 4.80 -4.98
CA ILE A 107 -10.87 6.14 -5.36
C ILE A 107 -10.17 6.50 -6.65
N LYS A 108 -10.92 7.04 -7.62
CA LYS A 108 -10.33 7.46 -8.90
C LYS A 108 -9.41 8.65 -8.67
N LYS A 109 -8.16 8.53 -9.15
CA LYS A 109 -7.21 9.64 -9.08
C LYS A 109 -7.59 10.69 -10.15
N PRO A 110 -7.70 11.98 -9.77
CA PRO A 110 -7.85 13.05 -10.77
C PRO A 110 -6.62 13.10 -11.69
N LYS A 111 -6.85 13.23 -12.99
CA LYS A 111 -5.77 13.16 -13.99
C LYS A 111 -4.75 14.29 -13.89
N ASN A 112 -5.16 15.43 -13.38
CA ASN A 112 -4.32 16.63 -13.28
C ASN A 112 -3.55 16.74 -11.97
N ILE A 113 -3.56 15.70 -11.12
CA ILE A 113 -2.85 15.67 -9.85
C ILE A 113 -1.64 14.76 -9.99
N GLU A 114 -0.47 15.26 -9.56
CA GLU A 114 0.77 14.49 -9.57
C GLU A 114 0.71 13.33 -8.58
N TRP A 115 1.45 12.25 -8.87
CA TRP A 115 1.49 11.06 -8.02
C TRP A 115 1.87 11.37 -6.57
N LYS A 116 2.89 12.22 -6.36
CA LYS A 116 3.34 12.58 -5.01
C LYS A 116 2.26 13.27 -4.18
N VAL A 117 1.36 14.01 -4.84
CA VAL A 117 0.22 14.66 -4.17
C VAL A 117 -0.89 13.64 -3.94
N ALA A 118 -1.21 12.85 -4.97
CA ALA A 118 -2.27 11.84 -4.90
C ALA A 118 -2.00 10.82 -3.78
N GLY A 119 -0.76 10.45 -3.54
CA GLY A 119 -0.38 9.49 -2.51
C GLY A 119 -0.69 9.94 -1.08
N THR A 120 -1.03 11.22 -0.87
CA THR A 120 -1.34 11.78 0.46
C THR A 120 -2.79 12.22 0.61
N LEU A 121 -3.60 12.14 -0.46
CA LEU A 121 -4.97 12.67 -0.44
C LEU A 121 -5.97 11.83 0.34
N ALA A 122 -5.74 10.53 0.44
CA ALA A 122 -6.69 9.60 1.06
C ALA A 122 -6.47 9.44 2.56
N GLY A 123 -5.38 9.96 3.07
CA GLY A 123 -4.99 9.84 4.48
C GLY A 123 -5.52 10.89 5.43
#